data_473b7ed233675260cde3b7e7ed15eff3
#
_entry.id   473b7ed233675260cde3b7e7ed15eff3
#
_cell.length_a   1.000
_cell.length_b   1.000
_cell.length_c   1.000
_cell.angle_alpha   90.00
_cell.angle_beta   90.00
_cell.angle_gamma   90.00
#
_symmetry.space_group_name_H-M   'P 1'
#
loop_
_entity.id
_entity.type
_entity.pdbx_description
1 polymer ?
#
loop_
_entity_poly.entity_id
_entity_poly.type
_entity_poly.pdbx_seq_one_letter_code
_entity_poly.pdbx_strand_id
1 'polypeptide(L)'
;MKENAKRDRHAEFVERRLRRSGTYRKAFARSLQQIDLALLVREMREEAGLTQAELAKKVGTTQSVIARLEDAEYMGHSLTMLGRVAAVCGVALKLHAQKKPHFEREVALV
;
A
#
# COMPACT_ATOMS: atom_id res chain seq x y z
N MET A 1 -10.77 20.96 -17.71
CA MET A 1 -11.94 20.34 -18.33
C MET A 1 -11.61 19.13 -19.19
N LYS A 2 -10.57 19.17 -20.05
CA LYS A 2 -10.15 17.99 -20.82
C LYS A 2 -9.63 16.83 -19.94
N GLU A 3 -9.04 17.13 -18.80
CA GLU A 3 -8.55 16.10 -17.87
C GLU A 3 -9.69 15.35 -17.18
N ASN A 4 -10.76 16.04 -16.82
CA ASN A 4 -11.93 15.40 -16.19
C ASN A 4 -12.65 14.44 -17.15
N ALA A 5 -12.75 14.80 -18.42
CA ALA A 5 -13.37 13.93 -19.44
C ALA A 5 -12.55 12.65 -19.67
N LYS A 6 -11.19 12.74 -19.64
CA LYS A 6 -10.32 11.56 -19.74
C LYS A 6 -10.40 10.66 -18.52
N ARG A 7 -10.46 11.25 -17.31
CA ARG A 7 -10.62 10.51 -16.06
C ARG A 7 -11.96 9.79 -16.02
N ASP A 8 -13.04 10.45 -16.45
CA ASP A 8 -14.39 9.88 -16.50
C ASP A 8 -14.46 8.70 -17.47
N ARG A 9 -13.86 8.82 -18.66
CA ARG A 9 -13.80 7.72 -19.64
C ARG A 9 -12.98 6.54 -19.14
N HIS A 10 -11.85 6.81 -18.49
CA HIS A 10 -11.01 5.76 -17.89
C HIS A 10 -11.76 5.06 -16.76
N ALA A 11 -12.40 5.82 -15.90
CA ALA A 11 -13.21 5.27 -14.80
C ALA A 11 -14.35 4.39 -15.33
N GLU A 12 -15.05 4.82 -16.38
CA GLU A 12 -16.10 4.03 -17.02
C GLU A 12 -15.57 2.73 -17.64
N PHE A 13 -14.42 2.79 -18.30
CA PHE A 13 -13.77 1.62 -18.89
C PHE A 13 -13.41 0.60 -17.80
N VAL A 14 -12.75 1.03 -16.72
CA VAL A 14 -12.38 0.19 -15.59
C VAL A 14 -13.62 -0.42 -14.96
N GLU A 15 -14.67 0.37 -14.74
CA GLU A 15 -15.92 -0.09 -14.15
C GLU A 15 -16.58 -1.18 -14.97
N ARG A 16 -16.60 -1.03 -16.30
CA ARG A 16 -17.13 -2.06 -17.20
C ARG A 16 -16.33 -3.34 -17.13
N ARG A 17 -15.00 -3.27 -17.08
CA ARG A 17 -14.13 -4.44 -16.97
C ARG A 17 -14.35 -5.15 -15.64
N LEU A 18 -14.49 -4.41 -14.56
CA LEU A 18 -14.77 -4.96 -13.24
C LEU A 18 -16.09 -5.73 -13.18
N ARG A 19 -17.11 -5.29 -13.92
CA ARG A 19 -18.40 -6.00 -13.99
C ARG A 19 -18.34 -7.28 -14.81
N ARG A 20 -17.50 -7.33 -15.86
CA ARG A 20 -17.48 -8.43 -16.84
C ARG A 20 -16.55 -9.57 -16.47
N SER A 21 -15.47 -9.32 -15.76
CA SER A 21 -14.43 -10.33 -15.52
C SER A 21 -14.05 -10.42 -14.07
N GLY A 22 -14.25 -11.60 -13.45
CA GLY A 22 -13.78 -11.91 -12.11
C GLY A 22 -12.26 -11.90 -12.00
N THR A 23 -11.56 -12.37 -13.04
CA THR A 23 -10.09 -12.33 -13.11
C THR A 23 -9.58 -10.90 -13.12
N TYR A 24 -10.22 -10.04 -13.92
CA TYR A 24 -9.85 -8.61 -13.97
C TYR A 24 -10.10 -7.93 -12.63
N ARG A 25 -11.23 -8.22 -11.96
CA ARG A 25 -11.51 -7.68 -10.61
C ARG A 25 -10.43 -8.05 -9.60
N LYS A 26 -9.99 -9.31 -9.61
CA LYS A 26 -8.93 -9.78 -8.70
C LYS A 26 -7.60 -9.09 -8.99
N ALA A 27 -7.24 -8.98 -10.27
CA ALA A 27 -6.01 -8.30 -10.69
C ALA A 27 -6.04 -6.81 -10.35
N PHE A 28 -7.18 -6.15 -10.56
CA PHE A 28 -7.37 -4.73 -10.23
C PHE A 28 -7.27 -4.49 -8.73
N ALA A 29 -7.95 -5.29 -7.92
CA ALA A 29 -7.90 -5.20 -6.46
C ALA A 29 -6.49 -5.42 -5.93
N ARG A 30 -5.75 -6.39 -6.50
CA ARG A 30 -4.35 -6.63 -6.17
C ARG A 30 -3.46 -5.45 -6.53
N SER A 31 -3.65 -4.84 -7.70
CA SER A 31 -2.91 -3.66 -8.13
C SER A 31 -3.14 -2.47 -7.20
N LEU A 32 -4.39 -2.22 -6.79
CA LEU A 32 -4.71 -1.16 -5.83
C LEU A 32 -4.02 -1.40 -4.49
N GLN A 33 -4.03 -2.64 -4.00
CA GLN A 33 -3.36 -3.01 -2.75
C GLN A 33 -1.87 -2.74 -2.80
N GLN A 34 -1.20 -3.07 -3.90
CA GLN A 34 0.22 -2.81 -4.11
C GLN A 34 0.54 -1.32 -4.07
N ILE A 35 -0.24 -0.52 -4.80
CA ILE A 35 -0.07 0.94 -4.84
C ILE A 35 -0.24 1.51 -3.43
N ASP A 36 -1.26 1.06 -2.70
CA ASP A 36 -1.55 1.52 -1.36
C ASP A 36 -0.43 1.20 -0.37
N LEU A 37 0.14 0.00 -0.42
CA LEU A 37 1.23 -0.40 0.46
C LEU A 37 2.52 0.36 0.14
N ALA A 38 2.85 0.51 -1.13
CA ALA A 38 4.01 1.29 -1.57
C ALA A 38 3.89 2.75 -1.11
N LEU A 39 2.73 3.35 -1.32
CA LEU A 39 2.46 4.72 -0.90
C LEU A 39 2.51 4.85 0.64
N LEU A 40 1.97 3.88 1.35
CA LEU A 40 2.00 3.87 2.82
C LEU A 40 3.44 3.89 3.35
N VAL A 41 4.33 3.05 2.81
CA VAL A 41 5.74 3.03 3.20
C VAL A 41 6.38 4.40 2.97
N ARG A 42 6.14 4.98 1.80
CA ARG A 42 6.66 6.30 1.47
C ARG A 42 6.12 7.39 2.40
N GLU A 43 4.83 7.37 2.68
CA GLU A 43 4.20 8.35 3.58
C GLU A 43 4.74 8.24 5.01
N MET A 44 4.91 7.02 5.53
CA MET A 44 5.52 6.81 6.85
C MET A 44 6.94 7.36 6.91
N ARG A 45 7.72 7.13 5.87
CA ARG A 45 9.09 7.63 5.76
C ARG A 45 9.14 9.16 5.70
N GLU A 46 8.32 9.76 4.85
CA GLU A 46 8.26 11.22 4.69
C GLU A 46 7.76 11.90 5.96
N GLU A 47 6.78 11.33 6.63
CA GLU A 47 6.27 11.83 7.91
C GLU A 47 7.37 11.82 8.98
N ALA A 48 8.25 10.84 8.97
CA ALA A 48 9.39 10.76 9.88
C ALA A 48 10.56 11.67 9.46
N GLY A 49 10.48 12.32 8.29
CA GLY A 49 11.53 13.19 7.79
C GLY A 49 12.80 12.46 7.35
N LEU A 50 12.68 11.19 6.95
CA LEU A 50 13.81 10.35 6.59
C LEU A 50 13.97 10.20 5.08
N THR A 51 15.22 10.11 4.62
CA THR A 51 15.51 9.63 3.27
C THR A 51 15.38 8.10 3.21
N GLN A 52 15.34 7.54 2.01
CA GLN A 52 15.33 6.08 1.84
C GLN A 52 16.56 5.42 2.47
N ALA A 53 17.73 6.04 2.31
CA ALA A 53 18.99 5.54 2.89
C ALA A 53 18.95 5.58 4.41
N GLU A 54 18.46 6.66 4.99
CA GLU A 54 18.32 6.81 6.44
C GLU A 54 17.34 5.80 7.03
N LEU A 55 16.20 5.62 6.39
CA LEU A 55 15.23 4.61 6.81
C LEU A 55 15.83 3.20 6.74
N ALA A 56 16.50 2.88 5.63
CA ALA A 56 17.15 1.58 5.46
C ALA A 56 18.13 1.27 6.58
N LYS A 57 18.97 2.23 6.95
CA LYS A 57 19.93 2.11 8.03
C LYS A 57 19.25 1.83 9.36
N LYS A 58 18.18 2.56 9.66
CA LYS A 58 17.45 2.41 10.93
C LYS A 58 16.68 1.09 11.03
N VAL A 59 16.14 0.63 9.90
CA VAL A 59 15.43 -0.65 9.83
C VAL A 59 16.40 -1.85 9.84
N GLY A 60 17.64 -1.63 9.43
CA GLY A 60 18.65 -2.69 9.30
C GLY A 60 18.60 -3.40 7.95
N THR A 61 18.31 -2.67 6.89
CA THR A 61 18.25 -3.17 5.52
C THR A 61 19.01 -2.24 4.57
N THR A 62 18.82 -2.39 3.27
CA THR A 62 19.48 -1.58 2.26
C THR A 62 18.50 -0.56 1.63
N GLN A 63 19.06 0.49 1.07
CA GLN A 63 18.26 1.47 0.33
C GLN A 63 17.49 0.82 -0.82
N SER A 64 18.10 -0.15 -1.51
CA SER A 64 17.45 -0.88 -2.61
C SER A 64 16.18 -1.58 -2.13
N VAL A 65 16.17 -2.14 -0.94
CA VAL A 65 15.00 -2.79 -0.36
C VAL A 65 13.90 -1.74 -0.07
N ILE A 66 14.25 -0.61 0.53
CA ILE A 66 13.30 0.46 0.79
C ILE A 66 12.73 1.00 -0.53
N ALA A 67 13.57 1.22 -1.54
CA ALA A 67 13.13 1.67 -2.85
C ALA A 67 12.12 0.70 -3.49
N ARG A 68 12.31 -0.61 -3.34
CA ARG A 68 11.34 -1.62 -3.80
C ARG A 68 10.03 -1.55 -3.03
N LEU A 69 10.08 -1.39 -1.72
CA LEU A 69 8.87 -1.27 -0.90
C LEU A 69 8.02 -0.07 -1.30
N GLU A 70 8.65 0.99 -1.82
CA GLU A 70 7.98 2.21 -2.29
C GLU A 70 7.61 2.16 -3.79
N ASP A 71 7.91 1.05 -4.46
CA ASP A 71 7.57 0.85 -5.87
C ASP A 71 6.18 0.23 -5.98
N ALA A 72 5.29 0.91 -6.72
CA ALA A 72 3.91 0.46 -6.90
C ALA A 72 3.79 -0.91 -7.58
N GLU A 73 4.82 -1.35 -8.30
CA GLU A 73 4.84 -2.67 -8.97
C GLU A 73 5.34 -3.79 -8.07
N TYR A 74 5.93 -3.46 -6.92
CA TYR A 74 6.47 -4.47 -6.03
C TYR A 74 5.37 -5.16 -5.21
N MET A 75 5.42 -6.49 -5.16
CA MET A 75 4.42 -7.34 -4.52
C MET A 75 4.92 -8.04 -3.24
N GLY A 76 6.11 -7.73 -2.78
CA GLY A 76 6.78 -8.46 -1.70
C GLY A 76 6.68 -7.82 -0.33
N HIS A 77 5.68 -6.99 -0.07
CA HIS A 77 5.49 -6.40 1.25
C HIS A 77 5.11 -7.48 2.26
N SER A 78 5.89 -7.63 3.33
CA SER A 78 5.56 -8.51 4.44
C SER A 78 5.05 -7.70 5.64
N LEU A 79 4.20 -8.31 6.46
CA LEU A 79 3.73 -7.67 7.69
C LEU A 79 4.89 -7.36 8.63
N THR A 80 5.88 -8.26 8.70
CA THR A 80 7.09 -8.05 9.52
C THR A 80 7.85 -6.80 9.08
N MET A 81 8.08 -6.64 7.78
CA MET A 81 8.81 -5.49 7.26
C MET A 81 8.02 -4.20 7.44
N LEU A 82 6.71 -4.23 7.16
CA LEU A 82 5.85 -3.07 7.38
C LEU A 82 5.84 -2.65 8.86
N GLY A 83 5.79 -3.62 9.77
CA GLY A 83 5.88 -3.36 11.20
C GLY A 83 7.19 -2.72 11.62
N ARG A 84 8.32 -3.17 11.04
CA ARG A 84 9.64 -2.58 11.31
C ARG A 84 9.72 -1.14 10.82
N VAL A 85 9.25 -0.88 9.61
CA VAL A 85 9.22 0.48 9.06
C VAL A 85 8.36 1.39 9.93
N ALA A 86 7.17 0.95 10.29
CA ALA A 86 6.27 1.72 11.15
C ALA A 86 6.90 2.03 12.51
N ALA A 87 7.55 1.04 13.14
CA ALA A 87 8.22 1.21 14.42
C ALA A 87 9.31 2.29 14.35
N VAL A 88 10.16 2.23 13.31
CA VAL A 88 11.22 3.21 13.09
C VAL A 88 10.68 4.60 12.85
N CYS A 89 9.57 4.70 12.12
CA CYS A 89 8.92 5.97 11.78
C CYS A 89 8.02 6.52 12.91
N GLY A 90 7.84 5.80 14.00
CA GLY A 90 6.98 6.20 15.11
C GLY A 90 5.49 6.17 14.75
N VAL A 91 5.11 5.29 13.82
CA VAL A 91 3.74 5.14 13.33
C VAL A 91 3.10 3.91 13.94
N ALA A 92 1.89 4.03 14.49
CA ALA A 92 1.09 2.89 14.91
C ALA A 92 0.49 2.22 13.67
N LEU A 93 0.82 0.95 13.45
CA LEU A 93 0.33 0.18 12.32
C LEU A 93 -0.56 -0.96 12.84
N LYS A 94 -1.78 -1.04 12.32
CA LYS A 94 -2.76 -2.02 12.75
C LYS A 94 -3.36 -2.76 11.56
N LEU A 95 -3.63 -4.03 11.74
CA LEU A 95 -4.37 -4.85 10.79
C LEU A 95 -5.81 -4.98 11.28
N HIS A 96 -6.75 -4.58 10.44
CA HIS A 96 -8.17 -4.64 10.76
C HIS A 96 -8.87 -5.64 9.85
N ALA A 97 -9.57 -6.59 10.46
CA ALA A 97 -10.41 -7.55 9.75
C ALA A 97 -11.86 -7.38 10.19
N GLN A 98 -12.76 -7.31 9.21
CA GLN A 98 -14.17 -7.08 9.48
C GLN A 98 -15.05 -7.93 8.56
N LYS A 99 -16.06 -8.57 9.16
CA LYS A 99 -17.16 -9.19 8.43
C LYS A 99 -18.46 -8.81 9.12
N LYS A 100 -19.22 -7.90 8.53
CA LYS A 100 -20.51 -7.46 9.10
C LYS A 100 -21.54 -8.59 9.03
N PRO A 101 -22.41 -8.72 10.07
CA PRO A 101 -22.45 -7.92 11.29
C PRO A 101 -21.70 -8.53 12.48
N HIS A 102 -21.04 -9.72 12.34
CA HIS A 102 -20.67 -10.54 13.48
C HIS A 102 -19.18 -10.66 13.77
N PHE A 103 -18.30 -10.16 12.91
CA PHE A 103 -16.85 -10.31 13.11
C PHE A 103 -16.13 -8.99 12.89
N GLU A 104 -15.38 -8.58 13.89
CA GLU A 104 -14.47 -7.45 13.79
C GLU A 104 -13.29 -7.70 14.71
N ARG A 105 -12.09 -7.57 14.18
CA ARG A 105 -10.87 -7.73 14.94
C ARG A 105 -9.77 -6.82 14.43
N GLU A 106 -9.02 -6.28 15.37
CA GLU A 106 -7.87 -5.44 15.09
C GLU A 106 -6.64 -6.01 15.79
N VAL A 107 -5.54 -6.05 15.07
CA VAL A 107 -4.25 -6.52 15.59
C VAL A 107 -3.22 -5.43 15.40
N ALA A 108 -2.58 -5.02 16.46
CA ALA A 108 -1.47 -4.09 16.40
C ALA A 108 -0.24 -4.80 15.84
N LEU A 109 0.36 -4.25 14.78
CA LEU A 109 1.61 -4.75 14.20
C LEU A 109 2.81 -4.07 14.81
N VAL A 110 2.56 -2.94 15.45
CA VAL A 110 3.58 -2.21 16.18
C VAL A 110 2.94 -1.35 17.27
#